data_f363bc2fb72fb12a04e3917b98ea19e8
#
_entry.id   f363bc2fb72fb12a04e3917b98ea19e8
#
_cell.length_a   1.000
_cell.length_b   1.000
_cell.length_c   1.000
_cell.angle_alpha   90.00
_cell.angle_beta   90.00
_cell.angle_gamma   90.00
#
_symmetry.space_group_name_H-M   'P 1'
#
loop_
_entity.id
_entity.type
_entity.pdbx_description
1 polymer ?
#
loop_
_entity_poly.entity_id
_entity_poly.type
_entity_poly.pdbx_seq_one_letter_code
_entity_poly.pdbx_strand_id
1 'polypeptide(L)'
;MLIYQQESCELTLKEGIEEYRSYLRENNRHVLGENCSEDEKFNILCHDATHVIFGLDTSLEEEAMLDCWIFFGGDYFKVSMEYFKGSLDIKETNEKVFALLKEVGYLKYTYLYLKVIFQKWPKIFFRTRKMKKWSYFFPSDFLEKKISDLRKDFNIRILSPEERKMKKVTWQRAIS
;
A
#
# COMPACT_ATOMS: atom_id res chain seq x y z
N MET A 1 4.52 -5.67 -15.32
CA MET A 1 4.62 -4.38 -14.60
C MET A 1 3.31 -3.67 -14.83
N LEU A 2 2.63 -3.25 -13.78
CA LEU A 2 1.36 -2.56 -13.85
C LEU A 2 1.56 -1.11 -14.32
N ILE A 3 0.55 -0.51 -14.94
CA ILE A 3 0.66 0.85 -15.51
C ILE A 3 0.88 1.87 -14.39
N TYR A 4 0.16 1.75 -13.26
CA TYR A 4 0.34 2.65 -12.12
C TYR A 4 1.75 2.57 -11.49
N GLN A 5 2.53 1.54 -11.77
CA GLN A 5 3.90 1.40 -11.30
C GLN A 5 4.94 2.16 -12.15
N GLN A 6 4.48 2.89 -13.17
CA GLN A 6 5.31 3.78 -13.98
C GLN A 6 5.28 5.19 -13.39
N GLU A 7 6.42 5.88 -13.38
CA GLU A 7 6.51 7.26 -12.85
C GLU A 7 5.55 8.22 -13.57
N SER A 8 5.44 8.09 -14.90
CA SER A 8 4.60 8.89 -15.78
C SER A 8 3.23 8.26 -16.05
N CYS A 9 2.61 7.68 -15.02
CA CYS A 9 1.31 7.03 -15.17
C CYS A 9 0.19 8.05 -15.45
N GLU A 10 -0.48 7.90 -16.59
CA GLU A 10 -1.58 8.78 -17.03
C GLU A 10 -2.96 8.33 -16.55
N LEU A 11 -3.07 7.18 -15.90
CA LEU A 11 -4.32 6.73 -15.28
C LEU A 11 -4.73 7.70 -14.17
N THR A 12 -6.04 7.87 -13.99
CA THR A 12 -6.59 8.48 -12.77
C THR A 12 -6.32 7.57 -11.56
N LEU A 13 -6.38 8.11 -10.36
CA LEU A 13 -6.19 7.31 -9.15
C LEU A 13 -7.24 6.18 -9.08
N LYS A 14 -8.47 6.46 -9.48
CA LYS A 14 -9.56 5.46 -9.55
C LYS A 14 -9.23 4.34 -10.53
N GLU A 15 -8.79 4.65 -11.73
CA GLU A 15 -8.38 3.66 -12.73
C GLU A 15 -7.17 2.83 -12.26
N GLY A 16 -6.21 3.47 -11.60
CA GLY A 16 -5.07 2.78 -11.01
C GLY A 16 -5.49 1.80 -9.89
N ILE A 17 -6.46 2.16 -9.06
CA ILE A 17 -7.03 1.27 -8.04
C ILE A 17 -7.75 0.09 -8.71
N GLU A 18 -8.49 0.31 -9.78
CA GLU A 18 -9.13 -0.78 -10.53
C GLU A 18 -8.10 -1.70 -11.20
N GLU A 19 -7.03 -1.17 -11.77
CA GLU A 19 -5.93 -1.98 -12.29
C GLU A 19 -5.30 -2.84 -11.18
N TYR A 20 -5.04 -2.24 -10.00
CA TYR A 20 -4.50 -2.93 -8.83
C TYR A 20 -5.43 -4.07 -8.38
N ARG A 21 -6.74 -3.82 -8.23
CA ARG A 21 -7.73 -4.82 -7.83
C ARG A 21 -7.91 -5.91 -8.87
N SER A 22 -7.90 -5.56 -10.16
CA SER A 22 -7.97 -6.53 -11.27
C SER A 22 -6.76 -7.45 -11.25
N TYR A 23 -5.57 -6.90 -11.03
CA TYR A 23 -4.36 -7.70 -10.83
C TYR A 23 -4.47 -8.68 -9.65
N LEU A 24 -5.08 -8.28 -8.54
CA LEU A 24 -5.32 -9.18 -7.41
C LEU A 24 -6.23 -10.35 -7.81
N ARG A 25 -7.37 -10.06 -8.47
CA ARG A 25 -8.33 -11.09 -8.93
C ARG A 25 -7.68 -12.07 -9.92
N GLU A 26 -6.96 -11.56 -10.92
CA GLU A 26 -6.28 -12.38 -11.93
C GLU A 26 -5.21 -13.31 -11.34
N ASN A 27 -4.62 -12.93 -10.22
CA ASN A 27 -3.63 -13.73 -9.51
C ASN A 27 -4.22 -14.54 -8.34
N ASN A 28 -5.55 -14.72 -8.30
CA ASN A 28 -6.27 -15.41 -7.23
C ASN A 28 -5.92 -14.87 -5.82
N ARG A 29 -5.69 -13.57 -5.73
CA ARG A 29 -5.48 -12.88 -4.46
C ARG A 29 -6.78 -12.26 -4.00
N HIS A 30 -6.96 -12.23 -2.69
CA HIS A 30 -8.16 -11.65 -2.12
C HIS A 30 -8.21 -10.14 -2.32
N VAL A 31 -9.34 -9.64 -2.80
CA VAL A 31 -9.66 -8.21 -2.83
C VAL A 31 -10.44 -7.91 -1.57
N LEU A 32 -9.91 -7.06 -0.71
CA LEU A 32 -10.57 -6.63 0.51
C LEU A 32 -11.83 -5.82 0.18
N GLY A 33 -12.84 -5.86 1.06
CA GLY A 33 -13.96 -4.91 1.02
C GLY A 33 -15.23 -5.39 0.30
N GLU A 34 -15.32 -6.63 -0.15
CA GLU A 34 -16.54 -7.11 -0.84
C GLU A 34 -17.74 -7.30 0.12
N ASN A 35 -17.48 -7.57 1.43
CA ASN A 35 -18.51 -7.85 2.43
C ASN A 35 -18.38 -6.98 3.71
N CYS A 36 -17.87 -5.76 3.59
CA CYS A 36 -17.54 -4.89 4.70
C CYS A 36 -18.53 -3.74 4.88
N SER A 37 -18.50 -3.08 6.05
CA SER A 37 -19.20 -1.81 6.27
C SER A 37 -18.70 -0.70 5.35
N GLU A 38 -19.46 0.38 5.17
CA GLU A 38 -19.03 1.50 4.31
C GLU A 38 -17.76 2.19 4.82
N ASP A 39 -17.59 2.29 6.14
CA ASP A 39 -16.38 2.87 6.75
C ASP A 39 -15.15 1.99 6.46
N GLU A 40 -15.32 0.67 6.52
CA GLU A 40 -14.28 -0.29 6.21
C GLU A 40 -13.93 -0.29 4.71
N LYS A 41 -14.93 -0.19 3.83
CA LYS A 41 -14.72 -0.01 2.39
C LYS A 41 -13.91 1.25 2.07
N PHE A 42 -14.19 2.35 2.77
CA PHE A 42 -13.42 3.58 2.61
C PHE A 42 -11.97 3.42 3.08
N ASN A 43 -11.74 2.76 4.20
CA ASN A 43 -10.40 2.44 4.67
C ASN A 43 -9.60 1.59 3.68
N ILE A 44 -10.25 0.57 3.12
CA ILE A 44 -9.65 -0.30 2.11
C ILE A 44 -9.34 0.49 0.83
N LEU A 45 -10.25 1.37 0.41
CA LEU A 45 -10.01 2.27 -0.71
C LEU A 45 -8.76 3.15 -0.47
N CYS A 46 -8.62 3.69 0.74
CA CYS A 46 -7.46 4.50 1.12
C CYS A 46 -6.16 3.68 1.12
N HIS A 47 -6.22 2.45 1.59
CA HIS A 47 -5.10 1.51 1.55
C HIS A 47 -4.70 1.18 0.11
N ASP A 48 -5.65 0.81 -0.75
CA ASP A 48 -5.40 0.49 -2.15
C ASP A 48 -4.83 1.70 -2.90
N ALA A 49 -5.39 2.90 -2.66
CA ALA A 49 -4.86 4.14 -3.21
C ALA A 49 -3.41 4.41 -2.79
N THR A 50 -3.04 4.00 -1.57
CA THR A 50 -1.67 4.13 -1.07
C THR A 50 -0.71 3.22 -1.82
N HIS A 51 -1.09 1.98 -2.13
CA HIS A 51 -0.33 1.10 -3.02
C HIS A 51 -0.13 1.74 -4.41
N VAL A 52 -1.20 2.26 -4.98
CA VAL A 52 -1.18 2.86 -6.32
C VAL A 52 -0.30 4.11 -6.37
N ILE A 53 -0.44 5.03 -5.42
CA ILE A 53 0.31 6.29 -5.43
C ILE A 53 1.81 6.08 -5.25
N PHE A 54 2.23 5.09 -4.44
CA PHE A 54 3.63 4.74 -4.24
C PHE A 54 4.14 3.67 -5.22
N GLY A 55 3.30 3.17 -6.13
CA GLY A 55 3.68 2.24 -7.19
C GLY A 55 4.06 0.85 -6.71
N LEU A 56 3.42 0.35 -5.66
CA LEU A 56 3.73 -0.92 -4.99
C LEU A 56 2.63 -1.97 -5.20
N ASP A 57 3.00 -3.24 -5.18
CA ASP A 57 2.06 -4.37 -5.20
C ASP A 57 1.84 -4.95 -3.78
N THR A 58 1.14 -6.08 -3.69
CA THR A 58 0.82 -6.78 -2.42
C THR A 58 1.82 -7.88 -2.04
N SER A 59 3.03 -7.89 -2.60
CA SER A 59 4.04 -8.81 -2.07
C SER A 59 4.46 -8.38 -0.67
N LEU A 60 4.84 -9.33 0.17
CA LEU A 60 5.23 -9.05 1.56
C LEU A 60 6.36 -8.01 1.63
N GLU A 61 7.26 -8.06 0.65
CA GLU A 61 8.36 -7.10 0.52
C GLU A 61 7.86 -5.70 0.15
N GLU A 62 6.86 -5.61 -0.73
CA GLU A 62 6.31 -4.31 -1.13
C GLU A 62 5.36 -3.75 -0.08
N GLU A 63 4.67 -4.58 0.71
CA GLU A 63 3.97 -4.15 1.93
C GLU A 63 4.94 -3.51 2.94
N ALA A 64 6.08 -4.13 3.20
CA ALA A 64 7.09 -3.55 4.08
C ALA A 64 7.70 -2.24 3.53
N MET A 65 7.80 -2.11 2.19
CA MET A 65 8.17 -0.82 1.57
C MET A 65 7.06 0.21 1.72
N LEU A 66 5.78 -0.20 1.60
CA LEU A 66 4.63 0.67 1.79
C LEU A 66 4.59 1.25 3.18
N ASP A 67 4.83 0.44 4.20
CA ASP A 67 4.92 0.92 5.59
C ASP A 67 6.01 1.97 5.78
N CYS A 68 7.17 1.80 5.11
CA CYS A 68 8.21 2.83 5.12
C CYS A 68 7.73 4.15 4.47
N TRP A 69 7.01 4.06 3.35
CA TRP A 69 6.44 5.25 2.68
C TRP A 69 5.42 5.95 3.56
N ILE A 70 4.48 5.21 4.16
CA ILE A 70 3.43 5.74 5.01
C ILE A 70 4.03 6.36 6.28
N PHE A 71 4.98 5.68 6.90
CA PHE A 71 5.60 6.14 8.14
C PHE A 71 6.36 7.47 7.97
N PHE A 72 7.14 7.58 6.89
CA PHE A 72 7.96 8.78 6.66
C PHE A 72 7.29 9.83 5.77
N GLY A 73 6.51 9.41 4.80
CA GLY A 73 5.89 10.27 3.78
C GLY A 73 4.41 10.53 3.98
N GLY A 74 3.72 9.77 4.82
CA GLY A 74 2.30 9.92 5.12
C GLY A 74 2.02 10.60 6.46
N ASP A 75 0.74 10.65 6.80
CA ASP A 75 0.21 11.11 8.08
C ASP A 75 -0.16 9.94 9.02
N TYR A 76 0.57 8.84 8.91
CA TYR A 76 0.31 7.57 9.59
C TYR A 76 0.10 7.68 11.10
N PHE A 77 0.84 8.55 11.79
CA PHE A 77 0.63 8.77 13.21
C PHE A 77 -0.77 9.28 13.53
N LYS A 78 -1.29 10.20 12.70
CA LYS A 78 -2.65 10.73 12.85
C LYS A 78 -3.67 9.62 12.61
N VAL A 79 -3.49 8.84 11.56
CA VAL A 79 -4.33 7.69 11.22
C VAL A 79 -4.31 6.62 12.30
N SER A 80 -3.12 6.26 12.80
CA SER A 80 -2.97 5.30 13.88
C SER A 80 -3.64 5.75 15.18
N MET A 81 -3.59 7.03 15.49
CA MET A 81 -4.27 7.57 16.68
C MET A 81 -5.79 7.48 16.57
N GLU A 82 -6.36 7.76 15.40
CA GLU A 82 -7.80 7.56 15.14
C GLU A 82 -8.19 6.08 15.23
N TYR A 83 -7.32 5.20 14.74
CA TYR A 83 -7.44 3.77 14.86
C TYR A 83 -7.48 3.28 16.32
N PHE A 84 -6.52 3.70 17.14
CA PHE A 84 -6.48 3.34 18.56
C PHE A 84 -7.66 3.89 19.35
N LYS A 85 -8.29 4.96 18.90
CA LYS A 85 -9.53 5.48 19.50
C LYS A 85 -10.77 4.64 19.17
N GLY A 86 -10.64 3.57 18.38
CA GLY A 86 -11.76 2.70 17.99
C GLY A 86 -12.71 3.31 16.97
N SER A 87 -12.30 4.42 16.33
CA SER A 87 -13.09 5.08 15.28
C SER A 87 -13.00 4.36 13.93
N LEU A 88 -12.15 3.34 13.81
CA LEU A 88 -11.99 2.55 12.59
C LEU A 88 -12.18 1.06 12.91
N ASP A 89 -13.21 0.44 12.37
CA ASP A 89 -13.36 -1.01 12.43
C ASP A 89 -12.52 -1.66 11.34
N ILE A 90 -11.55 -2.47 11.73
CA ILE A 90 -10.66 -3.21 10.82
C ILE A 90 -10.52 -4.67 11.26
N LYS A 91 -11.56 -5.18 11.87
CA LYS A 91 -11.55 -6.57 12.37
C LYS A 91 -11.16 -7.56 11.27
N GLU A 92 -11.72 -7.43 10.08
CA GLU A 92 -11.42 -8.29 8.94
C GLU A 92 -9.94 -8.19 8.52
N THR A 93 -9.39 -6.98 8.46
CA THR A 93 -7.98 -6.76 8.14
C THR A 93 -7.05 -7.41 9.17
N ASN A 94 -7.35 -7.25 10.45
CA ASN A 94 -6.58 -7.87 11.53
C ASN A 94 -6.62 -9.40 11.47
N GLU A 95 -7.78 -9.99 11.26
CA GLU A 95 -7.93 -11.45 11.14
C GLU A 95 -7.07 -11.99 9.99
N LYS A 96 -7.04 -11.29 8.85
CA LYS A 96 -6.21 -11.66 7.69
C LYS A 96 -4.72 -11.52 7.95
N VAL A 97 -4.30 -10.44 8.60
CA VAL A 97 -2.90 -10.27 9.00
C VAL A 97 -2.46 -11.37 9.98
N PHE A 98 -3.29 -11.72 10.97
CA PHE A 98 -2.99 -12.80 11.89
C PHE A 98 -2.93 -14.17 11.19
N ALA A 99 -3.85 -14.45 10.27
CA ALA A 99 -3.85 -15.68 9.48
C ALA A 99 -2.56 -15.81 8.66
N LEU A 100 -2.13 -14.71 8.03
CA LEU A 100 -0.87 -14.66 7.30
C LEU A 100 0.35 -14.88 8.20
N LEU A 101 0.42 -14.19 9.33
CA LEU A 101 1.52 -14.35 10.28
C LEU A 101 1.63 -15.81 10.75
N LYS A 102 0.49 -16.48 10.91
CA LYS A 102 0.43 -17.89 11.26
C LYS A 102 0.90 -18.81 10.11
N GLU A 103 0.54 -18.48 8.87
CA GLU A 103 0.92 -19.25 7.67
C GLU A 103 2.42 -19.10 7.35
N VAL A 104 2.92 -17.88 7.31
CA VAL A 104 4.32 -17.59 6.99
C VAL A 104 5.27 -17.97 8.11
N GLY A 105 4.81 -17.92 9.35
CA GLY A 105 5.59 -18.06 10.57
C GLY A 105 6.20 -16.76 11.04
N TYR A 106 5.97 -16.42 12.31
CA TYR A 106 6.37 -15.14 12.91
C TYR A 106 7.84 -14.77 12.71
N LEU A 107 8.75 -15.74 12.92
CA LEU A 107 10.20 -15.48 12.77
C LEU A 107 10.58 -15.19 11.32
N LYS A 108 10.01 -15.95 10.38
CA LYS A 108 10.27 -15.75 8.94
C LYS A 108 9.70 -14.41 8.47
N TYR A 109 8.48 -14.08 8.89
CA TYR A 109 7.85 -12.79 8.61
C TYR A 109 8.72 -11.63 9.12
N THR A 110 9.08 -11.66 10.41
CA THR A 110 9.91 -10.61 11.03
C THR A 110 11.26 -10.47 10.32
N TYR A 111 11.92 -11.59 10.01
CA TYR A 111 13.19 -11.56 9.28
C TYR A 111 13.06 -10.91 7.89
N LEU A 112 12.05 -11.31 7.12
CA LEU A 112 11.79 -10.74 5.78
C LEU A 112 11.48 -9.26 5.87
N TYR A 113 10.66 -8.87 6.83
CA TYR A 113 10.26 -7.50 7.06
C TYR A 113 11.47 -6.60 7.40
N LEU A 114 12.27 -7.02 8.38
CA LEU A 114 13.50 -6.32 8.76
C LEU A 114 14.49 -6.23 7.59
N LYS A 115 14.66 -7.32 6.84
CA LYS A 115 15.53 -7.32 5.65
C LYS A 115 15.11 -6.27 4.62
N VAL A 116 13.81 -6.15 4.34
CA VAL A 116 13.28 -5.14 3.43
C VAL A 116 13.52 -3.73 3.98
N ILE A 117 13.19 -3.50 5.24
CA ILE A 117 13.42 -2.22 5.90
C ILE A 117 14.89 -1.81 5.78
N PHE A 118 15.83 -2.66 6.17
CA PHE A 118 17.26 -2.31 6.09
C PHE A 118 17.76 -2.05 4.67
N GLN A 119 17.22 -2.73 3.66
CA GLN A 119 17.68 -2.57 2.29
C GLN A 119 17.01 -1.40 1.55
N LYS A 120 15.76 -1.10 1.83
CA LYS A 120 14.95 -0.14 1.07
C LYS A 120 14.67 1.16 1.82
N TRP A 121 14.59 1.09 3.16
CA TRP A 121 14.34 2.25 4.00
C TRP A 121 15.20 3.48 3.68
N PRO A 122 16.53 3.42 3.51
CA PRO A 122 17.31 4.62 3.27
C PRO A 122 16.85 5.37 2.00
N LYS A 123 16.60 4.62 0.90
CA LYS A 123 16.14 5.22 -0.36
C LYS A 123 14.77 5.86 -0.22
N ILE A 124 13.83 5.19 0.44
CA ILE A 124 12.48 5.70 0.71
C ILE A 124 12.57 6.93 1.61
N PHE A 125 13.32 6.88 2.68
CA PHE A 125 13.50 7.99 3.62
C PHE A 125 14.01 9.26 2.94
N PHE A 126 15.04 9.17 2.09
CA PHE A 126 15.54 10.33 1.38
C PHE A 126 14.53 10.91 0.38
N ARG A 127 13.66 10.10 -0.20
CA ARG A 127 12.57 10.55 -1.07
C ARG A 127 11.46 11.22 -0.28
N THR A 128 11.04 10.62 0.82
CA THR A 128 9.96 11.16 1.66
C THR A 128 10.31 12.51 2.29
N ARG A 129 11.59 12.79 2.54
CA ARG A 129 12.03 14.11 3.03
C ARG A 129 11.77 15.26 2.04
N LYS A 130 11.62 14.95 0.77
CA LYS A 130 11.41 15.95 -0.30
C LYS A 130 9.95 16.07 -0.71
N MET A 131 9.10 15.15 -0.24
CA MET A 131 7.68 15.15 -0.59
C MET A 131 6.83 15.91 0.41
N LYS A 132 5.67 16.38 -0.02
CA LYS A 132 4.59 16.79 0.87
C LYS A 132 3.97 15.54 1.47
N LYS A 133 3.50 15.62 2.72
CA LYS A 133 2.84 14.47 3.37
C LYS A 133 1.61 14.03 2.59
N TRP A 134 1.58 12.76 2.22
CA TRP A 134 0.39 12.14 1.65
C TRP A 134 -0.64 11.90 2.76
N SER A 135 -1.86 12.41 2.58
CA SER A 135 -2.95 12.09 3.51
C SER A 135 -3.52 10.72 3.20
N TYR A 136 -3.52 9.84 4.21
CA TYR A 136 -4.12 8.51 4.07
C TYR A 136 -5.62 8.64 3.73
N PHE A 137 -6.33 9.49 4.47
CA PHE A 137 -7.71 9.87 4.14
C PHE A 137 -7.71 11.05 3.17
N PHE A 138 -7.49 10.75 1.91
CA PHE A 138 -7.39 11.77 0.87
C PHE A 138 -8.79 12.31 0.47
N PRO A 139 -8.89 13.53 -0.07
CA PRO A 139 -10.12 14.08 -0.60
C PRO A 139 -10.65 13.27 -1.78
N SER A 140 -11.97 13.11 -1.89
CA SER A 140 -12.60 12.29 -2.93
C SER A 140 -12.30 12.75 -4.36
N ASP A 141 -12.04 14.05 -4.56
CA ASP A 141 -11.65 14.61 -5.87
C ASP A 141 -10.31 14.07 -6.39
N PHE A 142 -9.48 13.47 -5.52
CA PHE A 142 -8.22 12.83 -5.94
C PHE A 142 -8.46 11.59 -6.80
N LEU A 143 -9.61 10.94 -6.66
CA LEU A 143 -9.94 9.76 -7.48
C LEU A 143 -9.98 10.07 -8.97
N GLU A 144 -10.36 11.28 -9.34
CA GLU A 144 -10.46 11.72 -10.73
C GLU A 144 -9.18 12.39 -11.24
N LYS A 145 -8.16 12.59 -10.39
CA LYS A 145 -6.86 13.17 -10.79
C LYS A 145 -5.94 12.08 -11.33
N LYS A 146 -5.11 12.47 -12.29
CA LYS A 146 -4.06 11.57 -12.81
C LYS A 146 -3.04 11.27 -11.72
N ILE A 147 -2.57 10.03 -11.69
CA ILE A 147 -1.54 9.57 -10.75
C ILE A 147 -0.24 10.38 -10.93
N SER A 148 0.15 10.67 -12.18
CA SER A 148 1.31 11.52 -12.48
C SER A 148 1.20 12.92 -11.91
N ASP A 149 0.01 13.55 -11.98
CA ASP A 149 -0.24 14.87 -11.43
C ASP A 149 -0.21 14.85 -9.89
N LEU A 150 -0.88 13.89 -9.27
CA LEU A 150 -0.82 13.71 -7.80
C LEU A 150 0.62 13.52 -7.32
N ARG A 151 1.39 12.65 -7.99
CA ARG A 151 2.80 12.46 -7.66
C ARG A 151 3.62 13.73 -7.80
N LYS A 152 3.37 14.53 -8.83
CA LYS A 152 4.00 15.84 -9.05
C LYS A 152 3.61 16.82 -7.94
N ASP A 153 2.32 16.93 -7.62
CA ASP A 153 1.81 17.86 -6.61
C ASP A 153 2.36 17.57 -5.21
N PHE A 154 2.55 16.30 -4.89
CA PHE A 154 3.12 15.83 -3.63
C PHE A 154 4.63 15.62 -3.67
N ASN A 155 5.27 15.84 -4.83
CA ASN A 155 6.68 15.54 -5.07
C ASN A 155 7.06 14.10 -4.70
N ILE A 156 6.18 13.15 -5.03
CA ILE A 156 6.38 11.72 -4.85
C ILE A 156 7.23 11.21 -6.03
N ARG A 157 8.34 10.54 -5.73
CA ARG A 157 9.18 9.84 -6.70
C ARG A 157 9.23 8.37 -6.32
N ILE A 158 8.50 7.54 -7.04
CA ILE A 158 8.42 6.11 -6.75
C ILE A 158 9.75 5.39 -7.00
N LEU A 159 9.89 4.21 -6.41
CA LEU A 159 11.04 3.34 -6.68
C LEU A 159 10.98 2.81 -8.12
N SER A 160 12.10 2.82 -8.84
CA SER A 160 12.19 2.17 -10.14
C SER A 160 12.02 0.64 -10.02
N PRO A 161 11.72 -0.07 -11.13
CA PRO A 161 11.62 -1.53 -11.10
C PRO A 161 12.89 -2.20 -10.54
N GLU A 162 14.06 -1.69 -10.88
CA GLU A 162 15.35 -2.19 -10.39
C GLU A 162 15.51 -1.95 -8.89
N GLU A 163 15.07 -0.78 -8.41
CA GLU A 163 15.14 -0.44 -6.99
C GLU A 163 14.15 -1.25 -6.15
N ARG A 164 12.98 -1.62 -6.73
CA ARG A 164 12.00 -2.50 -6.09
C ARG A 164 12.39 -3.97 -6.14
N LYS A 165 13.29 -4.35 -7.06
CA LYS A 165 13.66 -5.75 -7.29
C LYS A 165 14.13 -6.42 -6.00
N MET A 166 13.39 -7.46 -5.61
CA MET A 166 13.68 -8.37 -4.50
C MET A 166 13.11 -9.75 -4.84
N LYS A 167 13.59 -10.81 -4.16
CA LYS A 167 12.94 -12.11 -4.24
C LYS A 167 11.63 -12.01 -3.47
N LYS A 168 10.53 -11.95 -4.20
CA LYS A 168 9.19 -11.78 -3.62
C LYS A 168 8.66 -13.10 -3.07
N VAL A 169 8.07 -13.03 -1.88
CA VAL A 169 7.20 -14.08 -1.34
C VAL A 169 5.77 -13.68 -1.70
N THR A 170 5.18 -14.39 -2.63
CA THR A 170 3.77 -14.19 -2.99
C THR A 170 2.90 -14.98 -2.05
N TRP A 171 1.85 -14.36 -1.57
CA TRP A 171 0.81 -14.99 -0.76
C TRP A 171 -0.09 -15.80 -1.69
N GLN A 172 0.02 -17.10 -1.68
CA GLN A 172 -0.84 -17.93 -2.54
C GLN A 172 -2.16 -18.32 -1.88
N ARG A 173 -2.32 -18.08 -0.59
CA ARG A 173 -3.56 -18.38 0.14
C ARG A 173 -4.02 -17.15 0.90
N ALA A 174 -4.65 -16.22 0.22
CA ALA A 174 -5.62 -15.40 0.88
C ALA A 174 -6.89 -16.24 1.01
N ILE A 175 -6.95 -17.00 2.08
CA ILE A 175 -8.17 -17.49 2.74
C ILE A 175 -9.31 -17.88 1.77
N SER A 176 -9.38 -19.16 1.42
CA SER A 176 -10.63 -19.79 1.02
C SER A 176 -11.62 -19.77 2.18
#